data_92cf562010533e48f03b6cce06582313
#
_entry.id   92cf562010533e48f03b6cce06582313
#
_cell.length_a   1.000
_cell.length_b   1.000
_cell.length_c   1.000
_cell.angle_alpha   90.00
_cell.angle_beta   90.00
_cell.angle_gamma   90.00
#
_symmetry.space_group_name_H-M   'P 1'
#
loop_
_entity.id
_entity.type
_entity.pdbx_description
1 polymer ?
#
loop_
_entity_poly.entity_id
_entity_poly.type
_entity_poly.pdbx_seq_one_letter_code
_entity_poly.pdbx_strand_id
1 'polypeptide(L)'
;MSLQVRALGAADIAPMRAMLAMFGQAFEDVPTYTAHPPDNAYLQRLLGGDTFVAVAAWAGSQVVGGLAGYVLPKFEQARSELYIYDLAVDAAHRRQGIATALIEAVKALAAARGIYVIFVQADRGDEPAIALYSKLGVREDVLHFDIAPSAHKG
;
A
#
# COMPACT_ATOMS: atom_id res chain seq x y z
N MET A 1 -0.58 24.28 -4.37
CA MET A 1 0.43 23.43 -3.78
C MET A 1 0.58 22.17 -4.62
N SER A 2 1.79 21.88 -5.02
CA SER A 2 2.03 20.74 -5.91
C SER A 2 2.04 19.43 -5.12
N LEU A 3 1.52 18.39 -5.75
CA LEU A 3 1.54 17.03 -5.23
C LEU A 3 2.80 16.34 -5.74
N GLN A 4 3.56 15.74 -4.84
CA GLN A 4 4.71 14.92 -5.21
C GLN A 4 4.43 13.48 -4.85
N VAL A 5 4.68 12.56 -5.77
CA VAL A 5 4.47 11.12 -5.55
C VAL A 5 5.73 10.38 -5.97
N ARG A 6 6.25 9.53 -5.08
CA ARG A 6 7.40 8.69 -5.42
C ARG A 6 7.49 7.46 -4.53
N ALA A 7 8.19 6.46 -5.04
CA ALA A 7 8.49 5.25 -4.26
C ALA A 7 9.52 5.56 -3.18
N LEU A 8 9.41 4.87 -2.05
CA LEU A 8 10.34 4.98 -0.94
C LEU A 8 11.44 3.93 -1.05
N GLY A 9 12.64 4.28 -0.61
CA GLY A 9 13.77 3.39 -0.54
C GLY A 9 14.34 3.29 0.86
N ALA A 10 15.47 2.61 1.02
CA ALA A 10 16.07 2.33 2.33
C ALA A 10 16.40 3.59 3.14
N ALA A 11 16.65 4.72 2.46
CA ALA A 11 16.94 5.98 3.13
C ALA A 11 15.70 6.72 3.63
N ASP A 12 14.50 6.22 3.30
CA ASP A 12 13.25 6.95 3.54
C ASP A 12 12.54 6.49 4.81
N ILE A 13 13.29 6.34 5.91
CA ILE A 13 12.72 5.91 7.18
C ILE A 13 11.72 6.94 7.70
N ALA A 14 12.06 8.21 7.67
CA ALA A 14 11.16 9.26 8.18
C ALA A 14 9.87 9.35 7.35
N PRO A 15 9.91 9.36 6.02
CA PRO A 15 8.68 9.28 5.23
C PRO A 15 7.87 8.01 5.51
N MET A 16 8.51 6.86 5.69
CA MET A 16 7.80 5.63 6.00
C MET A 16 7.06 5.73 7.34
N ARG A 17 7.70 6.30 8.36
CA ARG A 17 7.04 6.49 9.66
C ARG A 17 5.89 7.48 9.56
N ALA A 18 6.04 8.53 8.77
CA ALA A 18 4.95 9.48 8.54
C ALA A 18 3.78 8.80 7.83
N MET A 19 4.07 7.92 6.87
CA MET A 19 3.04 7.16 6.18
C MET A 19 2.30 6.20 7.11
N LEU A 20 3.03 5.53 8.01
CA LEU A 20 2.41 4.66 9.02
C LEU A 20 1.47 5.46 9.94
N ALA A 21 1.88 6.63 10.38
CA ALA A 21 1.02 7.48 11.20
C ALA A 21 -0.23 7.91 10.44
N MET A 22 -0.08 8.25 9.16
CA MET A 22 -1.21 8.63 8.31
C MET A 22 -2.16 7.45 8.10
N PHE A 23 -1.63 6.25 7.88
CA PHE A 23 -2.46 5.05 7.77
C PHE A 23 -3.27 4.81 9.04
N GLY A 24 -2.63 4.93 10.21
CA GLY A 24 -3.33 4.75 11.48
C GLY A 24 -4.52 5.68 11.62
N GLN A 25 -4.35 6.94 11.24
CA GLN A 25 -5.43 7.91 11.28
C GLN A 25 -6.50 7.62 10.24
N ALA A 26 -6.08 7.33 9.01
CA ALA A 26 -7.01 7.13 7.90
C ALA A 26 -7.88 5.89 8.08
N PHE A 27 -7.30 4.82 8.64
CA PHE A 27 -8.02 3.56 8.89
C PHE A 27 -8.66 3.51 10.28
N GLU A 28 -8.51 4.57 11.07
CA GLU A 28 -9.01 4.63 12.44
C GLU A 28 -8.52 3.45 13.27
N ASP A 29 -7.22 3.14 13.10
CA ASP A 29 -6.57 2.03 13.79
C ASP A 29 -5.13 2.43 14.15
N VAL A 30 -4.99 3.50 14.89
CA VAL A 30 -3.70 4.04 15.32
C VAL A 30 -2.83 2.97 16.01
N PRO A 31 -3.37 2.13 16.93
CA PRO A 31 -2.53 1.14 17.60
C PRO A 31 -1.85 0.15 16.66
N THR A 32 -2.53 -0.38 15.65
CA THR A 32 -1.93 -1.33 14.71
C THR A 32 -0.72 -0.74 14.01
N TYR A 33 -0.80 0.54 13.66
CA TYR A 33 0.23 1.18 12.83
C TYR A 33 1.31 1.88 13.62
N THR A 34 1.11 2.14 14.93
CA THR A 34 2.05 2.96 15.69
C THR A 34 2.40 2.44 17.09
N ALA A 35 1.71 1.43 17.62
CA ALA A 35 1.94 0.98 19.00
C ALA A 35 3.24 0.17 19.15
N HIS A 36 3.64 -0.57 18.12
CA HIS A 36 4.83 -1.41 18.14
C HIS A 36 5.67 -1.14 16.90
N PRO A 37 6.27 0.06 16.80
CA PRO A 37 6.98 0.44 15.58
C PRO A 37 8.17 -0.45 15.31
N PRO A 38 8.36 -0.89 14.05
CA PRO A 38 9.57 -1.62 13.69
C PRO A 38 10.78 -0.70 13.84
N ASP A 39 11.94 -1.29 14.14
CA ASP A 39 13.15 -0.48 14.24
C ASP A 39 13.67 -0.08 12.87
N ASN A 40 14.68 0.80 12.85
CA ASN A 40 15.21 1.32 11.61
C ASN A 40 15.81 0.22 10.74
N ALA A 41 16.50 -0.76 11.34
CA ALA A 41 17.12 -1.83 10.58
C ALA A 41 16.06 -2.68 9.86
N TYR A 42 14.93 -2.96 10.50
CA TYR A 42 13.83 -3.68 9.87
C TYR A 42 13.29 -2.91 8.67
N LEU A 43 12.99 -1.62 8.86
CA LEU A 43 12.44 -0.79 7.79
C LEU A 43 13.43 -0.60 6.64
N GLN A 44 14.73 -0.47 6.95
CA GLN A 44 15.75 -0.35 5.91
C GLN A 44 15.79 -1.59 5.03
N ARG A 45 15.77 -2.78 5.64
CA ARG A 45 15.75 -4.02 4.87
C ARG A 45 14.49 -4.16 4.03
N LEU A 46 13.34 -3.80 4.62
CA LEU A 46 12.06 -3.88 3.91
C LEU A 46 12.04 -2.95 2.70
N LEU A 47 12.39 -1.68 2.92
CA LEU A 47 12.37 -0.66 1.87
C LEU A 47 13.49 -0.84 0.84
N GLY A 48 14.61 -1.40 1.25
CA GLY A 48 15.75 -1.62 0.34
C GLY A 48 15.66 -2.91 -0.45
N GLY A 49 14.72 -3.78 -0.14
CA GLY A 49 14.54 -5.04 -0.86
C GLY A 49 13.67 -4.89 -2.09
N ASP A 50 13.37 -6.03 -2.71
CA ASP A 50 12.59 -6.04 -3.95
C ASP A 50 11.21 -6.70 -3.79
N THR A 51 10.83 -7.08 -2.56
CA THR A 51 9.54 -7.73 -2.29
C THR A 51 8.52 -6.82 -1.62
N PHE A 52 8.91 -5.62 -1.21
CA PHE A 52 8.01 -4.65 -0.63
C PHE A 52 8.06 -3.36 -1.41
N VAL A 53 6.90 -2.74 -1.61
CA VAL A 53 6.78 -1.48 -2.33
C VAL A 53 6.02 -0.52 -1.44
N ALA A 54 6.59 0.66 -1.22
CA ALA A 54 5.90 1.76 -0.56
C ALA A 54 5.99 2.97 -1.47
N VAL A 55 4.86 3.63 -1.68
CA VAL A 55 4.77 4.85 -2.46
C VAL A 55 4.08 5.90 -1.60
N ALA A 56 4.66 7.07 -1.50
CA ALA A 56 4.10 8.15 -0.71
C ALA A 56 3.74 9.34 -1.59
N ALA A 57 2.74 10.08 -1.14
CA ALA A 57 2.31 11.32 -1.76
C ALA A 57 2.46 12.44 -0.73
N TRP A 58 3.07 13.54 -1.18
CA TRP A 58 3.29 14.72 -0.34
C TRP A 58 2.52 15.92 -0.87
N ALA A 59 1.94 16.67 0.04
CA ALA A 59 1.51 18.05 -0.20
C ALA A 59 2.46 18.93 0.59
N GLY A 60 3.36 19.65 -0.10
CA GLY A 60 4.47 20.32 0.58
C GLY A 60 5.35 19.31 1.29
N SER A 61 5.53 19.47 2.59
CA SER A 61 6.37 18.58 3.40
C SER A 61 5.56 17.50 4.14
N GLN A 62 4.24 17.48 3.98
CA GLN A 62 3.35 16.56 4.67
C GLN A 62 3.03 15.35 3.80
N VAL A 63 3.17 14.14 4.36
CA VAL A 63 2.70 12.92 3.70
C VAL A 63 1.19 12.88 3.83
N VAL A 64 0.50 12.95 2.69
CA VAL A 64 -0.96 13.03 2.65
C VAL A 64 -1.59 11.80 2.01
N GLY A 65 -0.79 10.90 1.48
CA GLY A 65 -1.29 9.65 0.93
C GLY A 65 -0.19 8.62 0.90
N GLY A 66 -0.57 7.37 0.83
CA GLY A 66 0.38 6.29 0.80
C GLY A 66 -0.20 5.00 0.25
N LEU A 67 0.69 4.18 -0.27
CA LEU A 67 0.37 2.86 -0.78
C LEU A 67 1.48 1.92 -0.35
N ALA A 68 1.09 0.77 0.21
CA ALA A 68 2.02 -0.28 0.57
C ALA A 68 1.59 -1.58 -0.11
N GLY A 69 2.55 -2.30 -0.68
CA GLY A 69 2.25 -3.53 -1.37
C GLY A 69 3.42 -4.51 -1.34
N TYR A 70 3.14 -5.71 -1.80
CA TYR A 70 4.11 -6.80 -1.81
C TYR A 70 4.24 -7.37 -3.21
N VAL A 71 5.47 -7.65 -3.62
CA VAL A 71 5.76 -8.32 -4.88
C VAL A 71 5.83 -9.81 -4.58
N LEU A 72 5.02 -10.59 -5.27
CA LEU A 72 4.87 -12.02 -5.04
C LEU A 72 5.45 -12.77 -6.23
N PRO A 73 6.70 -13.30 -6.11
CA PRO A 73 7.25 -14.14 -7.17
C PRO A 73 6.42 -15.41 -7.31
N LYS A 74 6.09 -15.77 -8.54
CA LYS A 74 5.25 -16.92 -8.82
C LYS A 74 6.10 -18.16 -9.04
N PHE A 75 5.57 -19.31 -8.61
CA PHE A 75 6.31 -20.57 -8.77
C PHE A 75 5.98 -21.29 -10.08
N GLU A 76 4.81 -21.02 -10.65
CA GLU A 76 4.39 -21.73 -11.87
C GLU A 76 4.98 -21.12 -13.14
N GLN A 77 5.46 -19.89 -13.07
CA GLN A 77 6.17 -19.21 -14.14
C GLN A 77 7.13 -18.19 -13.52
N ALA A 78 8.21 -17.86 -14.24
CA ALA A 78 9.16 -16.84 -13.77
C ALA A 78 8.59 -15.45 -13.97
N ARG A 79 7.64 -15.08 -13.14
CA ARG A 79 6.96 -13.77 -13.16
C ARG A 79 6.48 -13.44 -11.76
N SER A 80 6.05 -12.19 -11.54
CA SER A 80 5.59 -11.74 -10.24
C SER A 80 4.28 -10.98 -10.35
N GLU A 81 3.50 -11.06 -9.26
CA GLU A 81 2.31 -10.23 -9.04
C GLU A 81 2.66 -9.14 -8.03
N LEU A 82 1.93 -8.04 -8.05
CA LEU A 82 2.03 -7.01 -7.01
C LEU A 82 0.68 -6.90 -6.31
N TYR A 83 0.69 -7.15 -4.99
CA TYR A 83 -0.51 -7.07 -4.16
C TYR A 83 -0.48 -5.74 -3.40
N ILE A 84 -1.42 -4.85 -3.72
CA ILE A 84 -1.60 -3.63 -2.96
C ILE A 84 -2.31 -4.01 -1.65
N TYR A 85 -1.59 -3.84 -0.54
CA TYR A 85 -2.08 -4.25 0.77
C TYR A 85 -2.81 -3.12 1.48
N ASP A 86 -2.22 -1.91 1.48
CA ASP A 86 -2.82 -0.72 2.07
C ASP A 86 -2.74 0.44 1.10
N LEU A 87 -3.82 1.20 1.01
CA LEU A 87 -3.90 2.43 0.22
C LEU A 87 -4.80 3.39 0.98
N ALA A 88 -4.29 4.57 1.30
CA ALA A 88 -5.09 5.56 2.01
C ALA A 88 -4.66 6.97 1.65
N VAL A 89 -5.58 7.91 1.84
CA VAL A 89 -5.37 9.33 1.68
C VAL A 89 -5.86 10.02 2.93
N ASP A 90 -5.07 10.95 3.44
CA ASP A 90 -5.42 11.78 4.58
C ASP A 90 -6.80 12.42 4.37
N ALA A 91 -7.62 12.43 5.43
CA ALA A 91 -9.02 12.85 5.32
C ALA A 91 -9.18 14.26 4.76
N ALA A 92 -8.27 15.17 5.09
CA ALA A 92 -8.33 16.56 4.63
C ALA A 92 -7.95 16.71 3.16
N HIS A 93 -7.39 15.66 2.54
CA HIS A 93 -6.88 15.73 1.17
C HIS A 93 -7.61 14.79 0.21
N ARG A 94 -8.77 14.27 0.62
CA ARG A 94 -9.56 13.37 -0.22
C ARG A 94 -10.19 14.12 -1.39
N ARG A 95 -10.55 13.37 -2.44
CA ARG A 95 -11.20 13.90 -3.66
C ARG A 95 -10.31 14.83 -4.46
N GLN A 96 -8.99 14.63 -4.38
CA GLN A 96 -8.03 15.41 -5.14
C GLN A 96 -7.21 14.56 -6.11
N GLY A 97 -7.64 13.31 -6.34
CA GLY A 97 -6.96 12.42 -7.27
C GLY A 97 -5.69 11.77 -6.73
N ILE A 98 -5.44 11.85 -5.42
CA ILE A 98 -4.21 11.33 -4.81
C ILE A 98 -4.14 9.81 -4.90
N ALA A 99 -5.25 9.12 -4.59
CA ALA A 99 -5.28 7.65 -4.68
C ALA A 99 -4.98 7.18 -6.11
N THR A 100 -5.55 7.83 -7.11
CA THR A 100 -5.29 7.53 -8.50
C THR A 100 -3.82 7.77 -8.84
N ALA A 101 -3.23 8.87 -8.37
CA ALA A 101 -1.82 9.17 -8.61
C ALA A 101 -0.91 8.11 -7.99
N LEU A 102 -1.24 7.61 -6.79
CA LEU A 102 -0.49 6.53 -6.15
C LEU A 102 -0.55 5.25 -6.97
N ILE A 103 -1.73 4.88 -7.45
CA ILE A 103 -1.90 3.68 -8.27
C ILE A 103 -1.17 3.83 -9.60
N GLU A 104 -1.21 5.00 -10.24
CA GLU A 104 -0.47 5.24 -11.48
C GLU A 104 1.03 5.10 -11.27
N ALA A 105 1.55 5.56 -10.14
CA ALA A 105 2.97 5.38 -9.82
C ALA A 105 3.32 3.90 -9.67
N VAL A 106 2.46 3.11 -9.03
CA VAL A 106 2.68 1.68 -8.88
C VAL A 106 2.56 0.95 -10.22
N LYS A 107 1.64 1.37 -11.07
CA LYS A 107 1.53 0.80 -12.43
C LYS A 107 2.82 1.00 -13.22
N ALA A 108 3.39 2.20 -13.14
CA ALA A 108 4.65 2.49 -13.83
C ALA A 108 5.80 1.64 -13.27
N LEU A 109 5.87 1.50 -11.94
CA LEU A 109 6.87 0.67 -11.28
C LEU A 109 6.72 -0.80 -11.69
N ALA A 110 5.50 -1.30 -11.69
CA ALA A 110 5.22 -2.68 -12.07
C ALA A 110 5.60 -2.95 -13.52
N ALA A 111 5.26 -2.04 -14.42
CA ALA A 111 5.63 -2.17 -15.83
C ALA A 111 7.15 -2.19 -16.00
N ALA A 112 7.87 -1.33 -15.30
CA ALA A 112 9.32 -1.26 -15.38
C ALA A 112 9.99 -2.53 -14.85
N ARG A 113 9.36 -3.22 -13.89
CA ARG A 113 9.89 -4.47 -13.31
C ARG A 113 9.38 -5.73 -14.00
N GLY A 114 8.53 -5.61 -15.02
CA GLY A 114 7.95 -6.77 -15.68
C GLY A 114 6.94 -7.54 -14.84
N ILE A 115 6.33 -6.88 -13.87
CA ILE A 115 5.26 -7.46 -13.06
C ILE A 115 4.00 -7.55 -13.92
N TYR A 116 3.39 -8.74 -14.01
CA TYR A 116 2.35 -8.96 -15.01
C TYR A 116 0.96 -8.54 -14.58
N VAL A 117 0.72 -8.43 -13.26
CA VAL A 117 -0.59 -8.01 -12.76
C VAL A 117 -0.45 -7.35 -11.40
N ILE A 118 -1.30 -6.37 -11.15
CA ILE A 118 -1.48 -5.75 -9.84
C ILE A 118 -2.87 -6.13 -9.37
N PHE A 119 -3.00 -6.56 -8.12
CA PHE A 119 -4.32 -6.80 -7.57
C PHE A 119 -4.47 -6.15 -6.20
N VAL A 120 -5.72 -5.88 -5.83
CA VAL A 120 -6.07 -5.19 -4.60
C VAL A 120 -7.43 -5.70 -4.15
N GLN A 121 -7.62 -5.76 -2.84
CA GLN A 121 -8.89 -6.18 -2.25
C GLN A 121 -9.58 -4.98 -1.61
N ALA A 122 -10.90 -4.99 -1.61
CA ALA A 122 -11.70 -3.99 -0.92
C ALA A 122 -12.76 -4.70 -0.11
N ASP A 123 -13.04 -4.19 1.06
CA ASP A 123 -14.12 -4.72 1.89
C ASP A 123 -15.47 -4.34 1.30
N ARG A 124 -16.45 -5.21 1.48
CA ARG A 124 -17.82 -4.88 1.14
C ARG A 124 -18.26 -3.69 1.99
N GLY A 125 -18.88 -2.71 1.37
CA GLY A 125 -19.28 -1.49 2.05
C GLY A 125 -18.29 -0.35 1.95
N ASP A 126 -17.05 -0.62 1.53
CA ASP A 126 -16.10 0.45 1.25
C ASP A 126 -16.35 1.00 -0.15
N GLU A 127 -17.42 1.78 -0.27
CA GLU A 127 -17.89 2.27 -1.57
C GLU A 127 -16.85 3.09 -2.34
N PRO A 128 -16.11 4.01 -1.68
CA PRO A 128 -15.10 4.77 -2.43
C PRO A 128 -14.00 3.89 -3.02
N ALA A 129 -13.53 2.88 -2.28
CA ALA A 129 -12.52 1.96 -2.77
C ALA A 129 -13.07 1.12 -3.93
N ILE A 130 -14.28 0.58 -3.78
CA ILE A 130 -14.91 -0.22 -4.83
C ILE A 130 -15.09 0.61 -6.11
N ALA A 131 -15.53 1.85 -5.97
CA ALA A 131 -15.71 2.74 -7.12
C ALA A 131 -14.38 3.02 -7.83
N LEU A 132 -13.32 3.29 -7.06
CA LEU A 132 -12.01 3.56 -7.62
C LEU A 132 -11.47 2.34 -8.38
N TYR A 133 -11.47 1.17 -7.73
CA TYR A 133 -10.89 -0.03 -8.32
C TYR A 133 -11.71 -0.53 -9.52
N SER A 134 -13.02 -0.33 -9.50
CA SER A 134 -13.88 -0.70 -10.62
C SER A 134 -13.57 0.08 -11.90
N LYS A 135 -13.05 1.29 -11.75
CA LYS A 135 -12.61 2.09 -12.91
C LYS A 135 -11.29 1.61 -13.48
N LEU A 136 -10.47 0.95 -12.65
CA LEU A 136 -9.09 0.66 -13.00
C LEU A 136 -8.87 -0.81 -13.37
N GLY A 137 -9.74 -1.69 -12.96
CA GLY A 137 -9.52 -3.12 -13.13
C GLY A 137 -10.79 -3.91 -13.32
N VAL A 138 -10.61 -5.24 -13.38
CA VAL A 138 -11.69 -6.20 -13.51
C VAL A 138 -11.94 -6.82 -12.13
N ARG A 139 -13.19 -6.78 -11.69
CA ARG A 139 -13.58 -7.27 -10.37
C ARG A 139 -13.75 -8.77 -10.36
N GLU A 140 -13.21 -9.40 -9.30
CA GLU A 140 -13.51 -10.78 -8.96
C GLU A 140 -14.05 -10.82 -7.54
N ASP A 141 -15.05 -11.64 -7.30
CA ASP A 141 -15.62 -11.78 -5.96
C ASP A 141 -15.06 -13.04 -5.32
N VAL A 142 -14.33 -12.86 -4.22
CA VAL A 142 -13.69 -13.95 -3.49
C VAL A 142 -14.03 -13.83 -2.01
N LEU A 143 -13.91 -14.93 -1.28
CA LEU A 143 -14.05 -14.92 0.18
C LEU A 143 -12.66 -14.93 0.79
N HIS A 144 -12.47 -14.12 1.82
CA HIS A 144 -11.22 -14.01 2.55
C HIS A 144 -11.32 -14.75 3.87
N PHE A 145 -10.32 -15.56 4.20
CA PHE A 145 -10.26 -16.30 5.46
C PHE A 145 -8.90 -16.07 6.13
N ASP A 146 -8.91 -15.73 7.41
CA ASP A 146 -7.72 -15.65 8.23
C ASP A 146 -7.59 -16.96 9.00
N ILE A 147 -6.42 -17.61 8.89
CA ILE A 147 -6.18 -18.88 9.57
C ILE A 147 -4.98 -18.68 10.49
N ALA A 148 -5.18 -18.80 11.79
CA ALA A 148 -4.12 -18.68 12.75
C ALA A 148 -3.16 -19.89 12.61
N PRO A 149 -1.84 -19.66 12.56
CA PRO A 149 -0.88 -20.76 12.35
C PRO A 149 -0.69 -21.64 13.57
N SER A 150 -0.98 -21.13 14.77
CA SER A 150 -0.86 -21.92 15.98
C SER A 150 -2.20 -22.54 16.36
N ALA A 151 -2.15 -23.71 17.03
CA ALA A 151 -3.36 -24.34 17.50
C ALA A 151 -4.05 -23.44 18.51
N HIS A 152 -5.35 -23.30 18.36
CA HIS A 152 -6.16 -22.53 19.27
C HIS A 152 -7.08 -23.40 20.04
N LYS A 153 -7.33 -22.93 21.23
CA LYS A 153 -8.38 -23.55 21.98
C LYS A 153 -9.65 -22.90 21.54
N GLY A 154 -10.33 -23.52 20.75
CA GLY A 154 -11.66 -23.16 20.33
C GLY A 154 -11.93 -21.74 20.08
#